data_f6957866639399b063703783f103b8a5
#
_entry.id   f6957866639399b063703783f103b8a5
#
_cell.length_a   1.000
_cell.length_b   1.000
_cell.length_c   1.000
_cell.angle_alpha   90.00
_cell.angle_beta   90.00
_cell.angle_gamma   90.00
#
_symmetry.space_group_name_H-M   'P 1'
#
loop_
_entity.id
_entity.type
_entity.pdbx_description
1 polymer ?
#
loop_
_entity_poly.entity_id
_entity_poly.type
_entity_poly.pdbx_seq_one_letter_code
_entity_poly.pdbx_strand_id
1 'polypeptide(L)'
;MIHGIGTDLLDAGRIRSGLERFGEQYADRILAPAEHAGYSASSDPARFLAKCFAAKEAFAKATGTGLRAPVTLRNIAVLRDVQGKPFLQCAPELDAWLAARGVTAHHVSLSDESDLVLAYVILETA
;
A
#
# COMPACT_ATOMS: atom_id res chain seq x y z
N MET A 1 -17.16 8.63 -10.77
CA MET A 1 -16.91 7.48 -11.69
C MET A 1 -15.61 6.80 -11.32
N ILE A 2 -15.54 5.53 -11.58
CA ILE A 2 -14.30 4.78 -11.36
C ILE A 2 -13.25 5.26 -12.36
N HIS A 3 -12.11 5.70 -11.84
CA HIS A 3 -10.95 6.09 -12.64
C HIS A 3 -10.10 4.87 -12.98
N GLY A 4 -9.90 3.99 -12.00
CA GLY A 4 -9.11 2.78 -12.19
C GLY A 4 -9.27 1.83 -11.03
N ILE A 5 -8.95 0.57 -11.31
CA ILE A 5 -8.95 -0.49 -10.31
C ILE A 5 -7.62 -1.22 -10.37
N GLY A 6 -7.18 -1.73 -9.24
CA GLY A 6 -5.96 -2.52 -9.18
C GLY A 6 -6.07 -3.60 -8.13
N THR A 7 -5.48 -4.73 -8.42
CA THR A 7 -5.36 -5.84 -7.47
C THR A 7 -3.93 -6.31 -7.42
N ASP A 8 -3.55 -6.86 -6.28
CA ASP A 8 -2.25 -7.51 -6.14
C ASP A 8 -2.39 -8.71 -5.23
N LEU A 9 -1.85 -9.83 -5.65
CA LEU A 9 -1.80 -11.07 -4.88
C LEU A 9 -0.35 -11.38 -4.57
N LEU A 10 -0.03 -11.52 -3.30
CA LEU A 10 1.35 -11.62 -2.84
C LEU A 10 1.47 -12.73 -1.80
N ASP A 11 2.54 -13.52 -1.93
CA ASP A 11 2.92 -14.47 -0.89
C ASP A 11 3.78 -13.75 0.15
N ALA A 12 3.30 -13.69 1.40
CA ALA A 12 4.03 -13.04 2.49
C ALA A 12 5.38 -13.70 2.77
N GLY A 13 5.56 -14.95 2.35
CA GLY A 13 6.85 -15.64 2.45
C GLY A 13 7.96 -14.94 1.68
N ARG A 14 7.63 -14.32 0.54
CA ARG A 14 8.60 -13.52 -0.21
C ARG A 14 9.09 -12.33 0.60
N ILE A 15 8.17 -11.66 1.26
CA ILE A 15 8.49 -10.50 2.10
C ILE A 15 9.28 -10.93 3.33
N ARG A 16 8.90 -12.06 3.94
CA ARG A 16 9.61 -12.61 5.10
C ARG A 16 11.06 -12.94 4.74
N SER A 17 11.28 -13.58 3.59
CA SER A 17 12.63 -13.89 3.10
C SER A 17 13.45 -12.62 2.86
N GLY A 18 12.84 -11.58 2.26
CA GLY A 18 13.51 -10.30 2.05
C GLY A 18 13.89 -9.63 3.36
N LEU A 19 12.98 -9.64 4.32
CA LEU A 19 13.23 -9.07 5.65
C LEU A 19 14.33 -9.80 6.39
N GLU A 20 14.34 -11.13 6.35
CA GLU A 20 15.40 -11.96 6.96
C GLU A 20 16.76 -11.69 6.31
N ARG A 21 16.78 -11.53 4.99
CA ARG A 21 18.02 -11.37 4.24
C ARG A 21 18.60 -9.96 4.34
N PHE A 22 17.76 -8.92 4.28
CA PHE A 22 18.20 -7.53 4.17
C PHE A 22 17.91 -6.69 5.41
N GLY A 23 17.12 -7.21 6.34
CA GLY A 23 16.82 -6.51 7.60
C GLY A 23 15.99 -5.25 7.43
N GLU A 24 16.20 -4.30 8.34
CA GLU A 24 15.38 -3.08 8.40
C GLU A 24 15.49 -2.21 7.15
N GLN A 25 16.57 -2.29 6.40
CA GLN A 25 16.68 -1.56 5.12
C GLN A 25 15.60 -1.99 4.14
N TYR A 26 15.25 -3.27 4.15
CA TYR A 26 14.17 -3.80 3.32
C TYR A 26 12.83 -3.19 3.71
N ALA A 27 12.55 -3.15 5.02
CA ALA A 27 11.34 -2.53 5.54
C ALA A 27 11.28 -1.04 5.18
N ASP A 28 12.38 -0.32 5.35
CA ASP A 28 12.44 1.12 5.09
C ASP A 28 12.13 1.46 3.64
N ARG A 29 12.42 0.57 2.70
CA ARG A 29 12.10 0.79 1.28
C ARG A 29 10.60 0.64 1.00
N ILE A 30 9.90 -0.13 1.81
CA ILE A 30 8.47 -0.40 1.63
C ILE A 30 7.62 0.61 2.37
N LEU A 31 8.04 1.02 3.56
CA LEU A 31 7.22 1.82 4.47
C LEU A 31 7.24 3.31 4.13
N ALA A 32 6.04 3.91 4.16
CA ALA A 32 5.90 5.36 4.25
C ALA A 32 6.16 5.78 5.69
N PRO A 33 6.54 7.06 5.94
CA PRO A 33 6.82 7.52 7.30
C PRO A 33 5.72 7.21 8.31
N ALA A 34 4.46 7.40 7.95
CA ALA A 34 3.33 7.19 8.84
C ALA A 34 3.09 5.72 9.20
N GLU A 35 3.71 4.77 8.49
CA GLU A 35 3.53 3.35 8.73
C GLU A 35 4.50 2.75 9.74
N HIS A 36 5.56 3.48 10.10
CA HIS A 36 6.61 2.93 10.98
C HIS A 36 6.11 2.57 12.37
N ALA A 37 5.20 3.35 12.93
CA ALA A 37 4.64 3.06 14.25
C ALA A 37 3.87 1.74 14.26
N GLY A 38 3.02 1.52 13.26
CA GLY A 38 2.28 0.26 13.13
C GLY A 38 3.19 -0.93 12.89
N TYR A 39 4.21 -0.74 12.08
CA TYR A 39 5.20 -1.78 11.80
C TYR A 39 5.92 -2.21 13.09
N SER A 40 6.40 -1.24 13.86
CA SER A 40 7.12 -1.50 15.11
C SER A 40 6.24 -2.19 16.16
N ALA A 41 4.94 -1.92 16.16
CA ALA A 41 3.98 -2.50 17.09
C ALA A 41 3.46 -3.87 16.63
N SER A 42 3.76 -4.29 15.41
CA SER A 42 3.19 -5.52 14.84
C SER A 42 3.83 -6.77 15.43
N SER A 43 2.99 -7.76 15.73
CA SER A 43 3.46 -9.10 16.17
C SER A 43 3.94 -9.95 14.98
N ASP A 44 3.61 -9.55 13.75
CA ASP A 44 4.04 -10.25 12.53
C ASP A 44 4.51 -9.21 11.51
N PRO A 45 5.76 -8.74 11.64
CA PRO A 45 6.29 -7.67 10.78
C PRO A 45 6.26 -8.01 9.28
N ALA A 46 6.55 -9.26 8.92
CA ALA A 46 6.57 -9.67 7.52
C ALA A 46 5.17 -9.56 6.90
N ARG A 47 4.13 -9.98 7.62
CA ARG A 47 2.75 -9.87 7.16
C ARG A 47 2.31 -8.41 7.07
N PHE A 48 2.72 -7.59 8.03
CA PHE A 48 2.46 -6.16 8.00
C PHE A 48 3.03 -5.54 6.72
N LEU A 49 4.30 -5.81 6.43
CA LEU A 49 4.96 -5.31 5.22
C LEU A 49 4.30 -5.84 3.95
N ALA A 50 3.88 -7.12 3.95
CA ALA A 50 3.24 -7.72 2.79
C ALA A 50 1.93 -7.03 2.46
N LYS A 51 1.14 -6.69 3.47
CA LYS A 51 -0.12 -5.94 3.29
C LYS A 51 0.14 -4.54 2.74
N CYS A 52 1.14 -3.85 3.29
CA CYS A 52 1.54 -2.53 2.78
C CYS A 52 1.98 -2.61 1.32
N PHE A 53 2.86 -3.55 1.02
CA PHE A 53 3.40 -3.70 -0.33
C PHE A 53 2.31 -4.04 -1.35
N ALA A 54 1.44 -5.00 -1.02
CA ALA A 54 0.36 -5.40 -1.91
C ALA A 54 -0.61 -4.24 -2.19
N ALA A 55 -0.96 -3.46 -1.17
CA ALA A 55 -1.85 -2.30 -1.34
C ALA A 55 -1.22 -1.25 -2.26
N LYS A 56 0.08 -1.00 -2.13
CA LYS A 56 0.79 -0.01 -2.93
C LYS A 56 0.94 -0.45 -4.39
N GLU A 57 1.20 -1.74 -4.60
CA GLU A 57 1.21 -2.32 -5.95
C GLU A 57 -0.18 -2.25 -6.60
N ALA A 58 -1.23 -2.56 -5.84
CA ALA A 58 -2.60 -2.44 -6.32
C ALA A 58 -2.94 -1.00 -6.67
N PHE A 59 -2.51 -0.04 -5.85
CA PHE A 59 -2.68 1.39 -6.12
C PHE A 59 -1.99 1.79 -7.43
N ALA A 60 -0.76 1.36 -7.61
CA ALA A 60 0.00 1.67 -8.83
C ALA A 60 -0.68 1.11 -10.07
N LYS A 61 -1.26 -0.09 -9.99
CA LYS A 61 -2.05 -0.66 -11.08
C LYS A 61 -3.32 0.16 -11.35
N ALA A 62 -3.96 0.64 -10.29
CA ALA A 62 -5.18 1.45 -10.43
C ALA A 62 -4.89 2.79 -11.12
N THR A 63 -3.70 3.37 -10.94
CA THR A 63 -3.29 4.59 -11.64
C THR A 63 -2.98 4.34 -13.11
N GLY A 64 -2.65 3.11 -13.46
CA GLY A 64 -2.23 2.74 -14.81
C GLY A 64 -0.77 3.02 -15.11
N THR A 65 -0.01 3.56 -14.16
CA THR A 65 1.38 3.96 -14.38
C THR A 65 2.41 2.96 -13.88
N GLY A 66 2.01 2.06 -12.97
CA GLY A 66 2.95 1.31 -12.17
C GLY A 66 3.65 2.22 -11.16
N LEU A 67 4.67 1.70 -10.48
CA LEU A 67 5.42 2.47 -9.49
C LEU A 67 6.38 3.42 -10.19
N ARG A 68 5.90 4.61 -10.49
CA ARG A 68 6.68 5.72 -11.07
C ARG A 68 6.39 6.97 -10.27
N ALA A 69 7.40 7.74 -9.94
CA ALA A 69 7.22 8.96 -9.16
C ALA A 69 6.14 9.85 -9.78
N PRO A 70 5.21 10.43 -9.01
CA PRO A 70 5.15 10.39 -7.53
C PRO A 70 4.42 9.16 -6.95
N VAL A 71 4.03 8.18 -7.77
CA VAL A 71 3.42 6.92 -7.33
C VAL A 71 4.54 5.99 -6.86
N THR A 72 4.90 6.12 -5.59
CA THR A 72 6.01 5.36 -5.00
C THR A 72 5.57 4.69 -3.70
N LEU A 73 6.31 3.67 -3.29
CA LEU A 73 6.02 2.97 -2.04
C LEU A 73 5.99 3.92 -0.84
N ARG A 74 6.88 4.90 -0.80
CA ARG A 74 7.00 5.80 0.34
C ARG A 74 5.96 6.93 0.33
N ASN A 75 5.34 7.19 -0.79
CA ASN A 75 4.31 8.23 -0.91
C ASN A 75 2.90 7.71 -0.62
N ILE A 76 2.75 6.42 -0.39
CA ILE A 76 1.47 5.78 -0.08
C ILE A 76 1.57 5.13 1.29
N ALA A 77 0.72 5.54 2.23
CA ALA A 77 0.63 4.90 3.53
C ALA A 77 -0.67 4.14 3.63
N VAL A 78 -0.59 2.91 4.16
CA VAL A 78 -1.76 2.11 4.49
C VAL A 78 -1.96 2.20 5.99
N LEU A 79 -3.03 2.85 6.40
CA LEU A 79 -3.35 3.08 7.80
C LEU A 79 -4.67 2.41 8.13
N ARG A 80 -5.02 2.38 9.40
CA ARG A 80 -6.29 1.81 9.85
C ARG A 80 -7.02 2.80 10.74
N ASP A 81 -8.33 2.87 10.58
CA ASP A 81 -9.15 3.69 11.47
C ASP A 81 -9.37 2.98 12.81
N VAL A 82 -10.14 3.61 13.70
CA VAL A 82 -10.38 3.07 15.05
C VAL A 82 -11.12 1.73 15.03
N GLN A 83 -11.79 1.40 13.95
CA GLN A 83 -12.50 0.13 13.79
C GLN A 83 -11.66 -0.92 13.06
N GLY A 84 -10.43 -0.57 12.67
CA GLY A 84 -9.53 -1.46 11.96
C GLY A 84 -9.69 -1.47 10.45
N LYS A 85 -10.55 -0.61 9.90
CA LYS A 85 -10.75 -0.50 8.45
C LYS A 85 -9.52 0.14 7.81
N PRO A 86 -8.95 -0.47 6.76
CA PRO A 86 -7.81 0.14 6.08
C PRO A 86 -8.23 1.32 5.23
N PHE A 87 -7.36 2.32 5.19
CA PHE A 87 -7.49 3.45 4.29
C PHE A 87 -6.10 3.90 3.82
N LEU A 88 -6.06 4.66 2.75
CA LEU A 88 -4.80 5.14 2.18
C LEU A 88 -4.60 6.61 2.50
N GLN A 89 -3.36 6.96 2.78
CA GLN A 89 -2.94 8.35 2.94
C GLN A 89 -1.78 8.59 1.99
N CYS A 90 -1.93 9.58 1.12
CA CYS A 90 -0.92 9.90 0.13
C CYS A 90 -0.10 11.11 0.55
N ALA A 91 1.19 11.11 0.19
CA ALA A 91 2.02 12.30 0.36
C ALA A 91 1.48 13.47 -0.47
N PRO A 92 1.75 14.72 -0.07
CA PRO A 92 1.20 15.89 -0.76
C PRO A 92 1.47 15.92 -2.26
N GLU A 93 2.66 15.50 -2.71
CA GLU A 93 2.98 15.47 -4.14
C GLU A 93 2.14 14.45 -4.90
N LEU A 94 1.81 13.32 -4.27
CA LEU A 94 0.95 12.32 -4.88
C LEU A 94 -0.51 12.80 -4.89
N ASP A 95 -0.97 13.43 -3.82
CA ASP A 95 -2.31 14.04 -3.79
C ASP A 95 -2.48 15.05 -4.92
N ALA A 96 -1.49 15.91 -5.14
CA ALA A 96 -1.53 16.90 -6.21
C ALA A 96 -1.57 16.23 -7.60
N TRP A 97 -0.79 15.17 -7.78
CA TRP A 97 -0.74 14.41 -9.02
C TRP A 97 -2.09 13.74 -9.31
N LEU A 98 -2.73 13.17 -8.30
CA LEU A 98 -4.05 12.55 -8.42
C LEU A 98 -5.12 13.61 -8.74
N ALA A 99 -5.10 14.75 -8.03
CA ALA A 99 -6.05 15.84 -8.25
C ALA A 99 -5.96 16.37 -9.68
N ALA A 100 -4.75 16.50 -10.22
CA ALA A 100 -4.54 16.94 -11.60
C ALA A 100 -5.18 16.00 -12.64
N ARG A 101 -5.40 14.73 -12.24
CA ARG A 101 -6.04 13.71 -13.09
C ARG A 101 -7.53 13.52 -12.76
N GLY A 102 -8.07 14.36 -11.91
CA GLY A 102 -9.48 14.31 -11.54
C GLY A 102 -9.82 13.23 -10.51
N VAL A 103 -8.83 12.58 -9.92
CA VAL A 103 -9.08 11.57 -8.88
C VAL A 103 -9.40 12.28 -7.57
N THR A 104 -10.59 12.03 -7.03
CA THR A 104 -11.09 12.70 -5.83
C THR A 104 -11.19 11.76 -4.62
N ALA A 105 -11.15 10.45 -4.85
CA ALA A 105 -11.27 9.47 -3.77
C ALA A 105 -10.51 8.21 -4.12
N HIS A 106 -10.05 7.53 -3.08
CA HIS A 106 -9.43 6.22 -3.21
C HIS A 106 -9.92 5.30 -2.09
N HIS A 107 -9.98 4.01 -2.39
CA HIS A 107 -10.47 2.99 -1.50
C HIS A 107 -9.54 1.78 -1.56
N VAL A 108 -9.38 1.10 -0.43
CA VAL A 108 -8.55 -0.11 -0.36
C VAL A 108 -9.28 -1.18 0.43
N SER A 109 -9.14 -2.41 -0.03
CA SER A 109 -9.56 -3.60 0.71
C SER A 109 -8.40 -4.57 0.76
N LEU A 110 -8.23 -5.20 1.91
CA LEU A 110 -7.18 -6.19 2.15
C LEU A 110 -7.80 -7.47 2.64
N SER A 111 -7.34 -8.59 2.09
CA SER A 111 -7.71 -9.92 2.56
C SER A 111 -6.45 -10.76 2.68
N ASP A 112 -6.39 -11.62 3.69
CA ASP A 112 -5.28 -12.53 3.80
C ASP A 112 -5.75 -13.88 4.35
N GLU A 113 -5.11 -14.95 3.87
CA GLU A 113 -5.37 -16.31 4.27
C GLU A 113 -4.07 -17.08 4.14
N SER A 114 -3.66 -17.77 5.21
CA SER A 114 -2.34 -18.39 5.28
C SER A 114 -1.27 -17.33 5.01
N ASP A 115 -0.38 -17.55 4.05
CA ASP A 115 0.62 -16.57 3.64
C ASP A 115 0.21 -15.74 2.43
N LEU A 116 -1.03 -15.91 1.92
CA LEU A 116 -1.50 -15.13 0.79
C LEU A 116 -2.11 -13.82 1.26
N VAL A 117 -1.72 -12.73 0.62
CA VAL A 117 -2.25 -11.39 0.86
C VAL A 117 -2.81 -10.87 -0.46
N LEU A 118 -4.06 -10.41 -0.41
CA LEU A 118 -4.73 -9.80 -1.55
C LEU A 118 -5.07 -8.35 -1.22
N ALA A 119 -4.71 -7.45 -2.11
CA ALA A 119 -5.11 -6.06 -2.02
C ALA A 119 -5.95 -5.68 -3.23
N TYR A 120 -6.93 -4.81 -3.01
CA TYR A 120 -7.79 -4.27 -4.04
C TYR A 120 -7.91 -2.77 -3.83
N VAL A 121 -7.65 -1.99 -4.88
CA VAL A 121 -7.73 -0.52 -4.81
C VAL A 121 -8.66 -0.01 -5.90
N ILE A 122 -9.50 0.96 -5.53
CA ILE A 122 -10.37 1.67 -6.45
C ILE A 122 -10.03 3.15 -6.35
N LEU A 123 -9.82 3.79 -7.50
CA LEU A 123 -9.69 5.24 -7.61
C LEU A 123 -10.93 5.79 -8.29
N GLU A 124 -11.46 6.88 -7.74
CA GLU A 124 -12.68 7.51 -8.26
C GLU A 124 -12.45 8.95 -8.67
N THR A 125 -13.13 9.35 -9.74
CA THR A 125 -13.28 10.75 -10.11
C THR A 125 -14.64 11.26 -9.65
N ALA A 126 -14.78 12.56 -9.66
CA ALA A 126 -16.07 13.20 -9.34
C ALA A 126 -17.15 12.83 -10.35
#